data_70d15a860f066a70be73ae31e7a211d6
#
_entry.id   70d15a860f066a70be73ae31e7a211d6
#
_cell.length_a   1.000
_cell.length_b   1.000
_cell.length_c   1.000
_cell.angle_alpha   90.00
_cell.angle_beta   90.00
_cell.angle_gamma   90.00
#
_symmetry.space_group_name_H-M   'P 1'
#
loop_
_entity.id
_entity.type
_entity.pdbx_description
1 polymer ?
#
loop_
_entity_poly.entity_id
_entity_poly.type
_entity_poly.pdbx_seq_one_letter_code
_entity_poly.pdbx_strand_id
1 'polypeptide(L)'
;MLFSSVPFLFYFLPCVLLVYFLVPGTLKNGVLLLVSLLFYGWGEPRYLLVMLAAIAQGYVFGLLIEKSRGKRRAGLYLALSVLLSLGTLAYFKYADFMIRNLNALTGLSVPLLSLALPVGISFYTFQILSYTVDVYRGTVSAQRNLIDLAAYIAMFPQLIAGPIVRYSDIAPELRSRTHTLSDAAAGTRRFVLGLAKKILFANLLGELVSGFRASQEQSVLYFWLGAAAFTLQIYYDFSGYSDMAIGLGRILGFHFPENFRYPYCAGSITEFWRRWHISLGSWFRDYLYIPLGGNRKGKGRQLLNILLVWLATGLWHGADWTFVLWGLLYAALLTAEKLFLLRGLKKLRVLNHIYVLLFVTLGFVLFDADSVRSAAASVCAMFGGGGLPLAGQESLYALRSGAVLLLSAAVGATPLPRRLITAVQQKTAGRAVLAVLEPVGLCLLLAVCTAFLVDGSFNPFLYFR
;
A
#
# COMPACT_ATOMS: atom_id res chain seq x y z
N MET A 1 16.40 -2.55 -5.47
CA MET A 1 16.78 -1.24 -4.86
C MET A 1 15.59 -0.71 -4.09
N LEU A 2 15.77 -0.07 -2.92
CA LEU A 2 14.67 0.52 -2.13
C LEU A 2 14.79 2.05 -2.12
N PHE A 3 13.67 2.76 -2.03
CA PHE A 3 13.65 4.23 -1.93
C PHE A 3 14.37 4.74 -0.68
N SER A 4 14.29 3.99 0.41
CA SER A 4 15.00 4.24 1.67
C SER A 4 16.36 3.56 1.68
N SER A 5 17.21 3.85 0.71
CA SER A 5 18.59 3.35 0.66
C SER A 5 19.53 4.43 0.13
N VAL A 6 20.77 4.43 0.63
CA VAL A 6 21.83 5.34 0.19
C VAL A 6 22.06 5.26 -1.33
N PRO A 7 22.15 4.06 -1.96
CA PRO A 7 22.31 3.96 -3.41
C PRO A 7 21.15 4.61 -4.21
N PHE A 8 19.91 4.50 -3.70
CA PHE A 8 18.79 5.13 -4.36
C PHE A 8 18.84 6.65 -4.25
N LEU A 9 19.05 7.19 -3.04
CA LEU A 9 18.97 8.62 -2.74
C LEU A 9 20.08 9.43 -3.37
N PHE A 10 21.30 8.90 -3.37
CA PHE A 10 22.51 9.68 -3.72
C PHE A 10 23.14 9.30 -5.05
N TYR A 11 22.75 8.16 -5.65
CA TYR A 11 23.26 7.76 -6.96
C TYR A 11 22.13 7.65 -7.98
N PHE A 12 21.19 6.74 -7.75
CA PHE A 12 20.14 6.46 -8.74
C PHE A 12 19.23 7.67 -8.99
N LEU A 13 18.63 8.23 -7.95
CA LEU A 13 17.67 9.32 -8.09
C LEU A 13 18.27 10.59 -8.72
N PRO A 14 19.44 11.10 -8.29
CA PRO A 14 20.08 12.24 -8.94
C PRO A 14 20.40 11.99 -10.42
N CYS A 15 20.93 10.80 -10.76
CA CYS A 15 21.21 10.45 -12.16
C CYS A 15 19.94 10.40 -13.00
N VAL A 16 18.87 9.78 -12.47
CA VAL A 16 17.57 9.70 -13.14
C VAL A 16 17.01 11.09 -13.39
N LEU A 17 16.99 11.97 -12.39
CA LEU A 17 16.47 13.34 -12.53
C LEU A 17 17.30 14.13 -13.53
N LEU A 18 18.63 14.03 -13.46
CA LEU A 18 19.51 14.73 -14.41
C LEU A 18 19.20 14.31 -15.85
N VAL A 19 19.20 13.00 -16.15
CA VAL A 19 18.91 12.50 -17.50
C VAL A 19 17.50 12.89 -17.93
N TYR A 20 16.50 12.72 -17.04
CA TYR A 20 15.10 13.02 -17.34
C TYR A 20 14.85 14.48 -17.69
N PHE A 21 15.52 15.44 -17.02
CA PHE A 21 15.35 16.87 -17.30
C PHE A 21 16.22 17.38 -18.45
N LEU A 22 17.31 16.68 -18.80
CA LEU A 22 18.15 17.04 -19.95
C LEU A 22 17.56 16.60 -21.30
N VAL A 23 16.75 15.54 -21.33
CA VAL A 23 16.18 15.06 -22.60
C VAL A 23 14.97 15.87 -23.04
N PRO A 24 14.70 15.97 -24.35
CA PRO A 24 13.50 16.61 -24.88
C PRO A 24 12.23 15.85 -24.46
N GLY A 25 11.09 16.54 -24.46
CA GLY A 25 9.79 16.00 -23.99
C GLY A 25 9.39 14.66 -24.61
N THR A 26 9.70 14.49 -25.89
CA THR A 26 9.40 13.25 -26.66
C THR A 26 10.14 12.01 -26.17
N LEU A 27 11.31 12.18 -25.55
CA LEU A 27 12.12 11.06 -25.05
C LEU A 27 11.86 10.75 -23.55
N LYS A 28 11.15 11.61 -22.83
CA LYS A 28 10.95 11.47 -21.38
C LYS A 28 10.29 10.15 -20.97
N ASN A 29 9.31 9.66 -21.73
CA ASN A 29 8.68 8.36 -21.44
C ASN A 29 9.64 7.19 -21.72
N GLY A 30 10.46 7.28 -22.74
CA GLY A 30 11.51 6.28 -23.02
C GLY A 30 12.57 6.23 -21.91
N VAL A 31 13.01 7.39 -21.42
CA VAL A 31 13.92 7.47 -20.26
C VAL A 31 13.27 6.88 -19.02
N LEU A 32 12.01 7.25 -18.72
CA LEU A 32 11.28 6.67 -17.57
C LEU A 32 11.16 5.15 -17.67
N LEU A 33 10.84 4.63 -18.85
CA LEU A 33 10.80 3.18 -19.07
C LEU A 33 12.17 2.56 -18.79
N LEU A 34 13.23 3.07 -19.41
CA LEU A 34 14.58 2.51 -19.26
C LEU A 34 15.01 2.48 -17.80
N VAL A 35 14.91 3.62 -17.09
CA VAL A 35 15.33 3.69 -15.68
C VAL A 35 14.45 2.85 -14.78
N SER A 36 13.16 2.68 -15.11
CA SER A 36 12.25 1.80 -14.35
C SER A 36 12.59 0.33 -14.55
N LEU A 37 12.95 -0.09 -15.77
CA LEU A 37 13.41 -1.44 -16.03
C LEU A 37 14.75 -1.72 -15.36
N LEU A 38 15.68 -0.75 -15.32
CA LEU A 38 16.92 -0.85 -14.58
C LEU A 38 16.67 -0.96 -13.07
N PHE A 39 15.77 -0.14 -12.53
CA PHE A 39 15.38 -0.17 -11.12
C PHE A 39 14.80 -1.53 -10.72
N TYR A 40 13.90 -2.07 -11.54
CA TYR A 40 13.28 -3.38 -11.33
C TYR A 40 14.28 -4.51 -11.48
N GLY A 41 15.05 -4.51 -12.57
CA GLY A 41 16.05 -5.53 -12.90
C GLY A 41 17.21 -5.58 -11.90
N TRP A 42 17.51 -4.47 -11.21
CA TRP A 42 18.51 -4.45 -10.12
C TRP A 42 18.13 -5.38 -8.96
N GLY A 43 16.84 -5.47 -8.62
CA GLY A 43 16.35 -6.34 -7.54
C GLY A 43 15.90 -7.72 -8.03
N GLU A 44 15.30 -7.77 -9.22
CA GLU A 44 14.55 -8.93 -9.71
C GLU A 44 14.85 -9.26 -11.20
N PRO A 45 16.11 -9.55 -11.57
CA PRO A 45 16.49 -9.71 -12.98
C PRO A 45 15.74 -10.85 -13.68
N ARG A 46 15.45 -11.95 -12.96
CA ARG A 46 14.75 -13.12 -13.50
C ARG A 46 13.30 -12.82 -13.86
N TYR A 47 12.64 -11.94 -13.09
CA TYR A 47 11.22 -11.62 -13.26
C TYR A 47 10.96 -10.43 -14.18
N LEU A 48 12.02 -9.80 -14.70
CA LEU A 48 11.90 -8.75 -15.71
C LEU A 48 11.16 -9.26 -16.95
N LEU A 49 11.43 -10.51 -17.37
CA LEU A 49 10.73 -11.12 -18.50
C LEU A 49 9.23 -11.30 -18.25
N VAL A 50 8.84 -11.67 -17.02
CA VAL A 50 7.43 -11.80 -16.63
C VAL A 50 6.72 -10.45 -16.73
N MET A 51 7.35 -9.38 -16.26
CA MET A 51 6.80 -8.02 -16.35
C MET A 51 6.68 -7.56 -17.82
N LEU A 52 7.71 -7.81 -18.65
CA LEU A 52 7.68 -7.48 -20.08
C LEU A 52 6.58 -8.26 -20.82
N ALA A 53 6.41 -9.56 -20.51
CA ALA A 53 5.33 -10.36 -21.07
C ALA A 53 3.94 -9.83 -20.67
N ALA A 54 3.77 -9.41 -19.40
CA ALA A 54 2.55 -8.82 -18.92
C ALA A 54 2.24 -7.46 -19.60
N ILE A 55 3.26 -6.62 -19.82
CA ILE A 55 3.13 -5.37 -20.58
C ILE A 55 2.70 -5.67 -22.03
N ALA A 56 3.37 -6.60 -22.71
CA ALA A 56 3.04 -7.00 -24.07
C ALA A 56 1.60 -7.54 -24.16
N GLN A 57 1.20 -8.37 -23.20
CA GLN A 57 -0.19 -8.85 -23.06
C GLN A 57 -1.18 -7.68 -22.95
N GLY A 58 -0.97 -6.76 -22.02
CA GLY A 58 -1.83 -5.59 -21.83
C GLY A 58 -1.94 -4.74 -23.10
N TYR A 59 -0.84 -4.53 -23.80
CA TYR A 59 -0.78 -3.79 -25.05
C TYR A 59 -1.60 -4.47 -26.16
N VAL A 60 -1.34 -5.74 -26.42
CA VAL A 60 -2.01 -6.50 -27.48
C VAL A 60 -3.52 -6.59 -27.21
N PHE A 61 -3.91 -6.97 -25.99
CA PHE A 61 -5.34 -7.08 -25.65
C PHE A 61 -6.03 -5.71 -25.64
N GLY A 62 -5.37 -4.65 -25.20
CA GLY A 62 -5.91 -3.29 -25.32
C GLY A 62 -6.29 -2.94 -26.75
N LEU A 63 -5.39 -3.16 -27.71
CA LEU A 63 -5.64 -2.92 -29.13
C LEU A 63 -6.74 -3.81 -29.72
N LEU A 64 -6.73 -5.12 -29.40
CA LEU A 64 -7.74 -6.07 -29.87
C LEU A 64 -9.14 -5.74 -29.34
N ILE A 65 -9.24 -5.35 -28.08
CA ILE A 65 -10.51 -4.93 -27.43
C ILE A 65 -11.04 -3.66 -28.13
N GLU A 66 -10.20 -2.64 -28.31
CA GLU A 66 -10.62 -1.41 -28.99
C GLU A 66 -11.07 -1.66 -30.43
N LYS A 67 -10.28 -2.43 -31.20
CA LYS A 67 -10.62 -2.78 -32.61
C LYS A 67 -11.92 -3.58 -32.72
N SER A 68 -12.29 -4.31 -31.67
CA SER A 68 -13.50 -5.16 -31.64
C SER A 68 -14.65 -4.54 -30.84
N ARG A 69 -14.57 -3.27 -30.46
CA ARG A 69 -15.60 -2.59 -29.66
C ARG A 69 -16.98 -2.72 -30.31
N GLY A 70 -17.99 -3.02 -29.50
CA GLY A 70 -19.35 -3.30 -29.99
C GLY A 70 -19.59 -4.71 -30.55
N LYS A 71 -18.55 -5.56 -30.68
CA LYS A 71 -18.66 -6.96 -31.13
C LYS A 71 -18.46 -7.92 -29.96
N ARG A 72 -19.06 -9.12 -30.03
CA ARG A 72 -18.86 -10.19 -29.02
C ARG A 72 -17.37 -10.54 -28.78
N ARG A 73 -16.54 -10.39 -29.79
CA ARG A 73 -15.07 -10.65 -29.69
C ARG A 73 -14.38 -9.73 -28.68
N ALA A 74 -14.86 -8.50 -28.47
CA ALA A 74 -14.28 -7.61 -27.45
C ALA A 74 -14.39 -8.20 -26.04
N GLY A 75 -15.55 -8.80 -25.70
CA GLY A 75 -15.74 -9.50 -24.43
C GLY A 75 -14.84 -10.74 -24.29
N LEU A 76 -14.65 -11.50 -25.40
CA LEU A 76 -13.72 -12.64 -25.41
C LEU A 76 -12.27 -12.18 -25.14
N TYR A 77 -11.80 -11.14 -25.83
CA TYR A 77 -10.45 -10.61 -25.60
C TYR A 77 -10.26 -10.08 -24.19
N LEU A 78 -11.26 -9.41 -23.62
CA LEU A 78 -11.22 -9.00 -22.22
C LEU A 78 -11.12 -10.23 -21.30
N ALA A 79 -11.98 -11.25 -21.49
CA ALA A 79 -11.93 -12.46 -20.67
C ALA A 79 -10.58 -13.16 -20.75
N LEU A 80 -9.97 -13.28 -21.93
CA LEU A 80 -8.64 -13.84 -22.12
C LEU A 80 -7.57 -12.99 -21.41
N SER A 81 -7.63 -11.67 -21.51
CA SER A 81 -6.72 -10.78 -20.80
C SER A 81 -6.82 -10.95 -19.29
N VAL A 82 -8.04 -11.02 -18.75
CA VAL A 82 -8.29 -11.24 -17.32
C VAL A 82 -7.77 -12.60 -16.87
N LEU A 83 -8.06 -13.66 -17.63
CA LEU A 83 -7.62 -15.03 -17.31
C LEU A 83 -6.09 -15.15 -17.33
N LEU A 84 -5.41 -14.56 -18.31
CA LEU A 84 -3.95 -14.58 -18.36
C LEU A 84 -3.33 -13.79 -17.21
N SER A 85 -3.84 -12.58 -16.94
CA SER A 85 -3.33 -11.74 -15.83
C SER A 85 -3.53 -12.39 -14.48
N LEU A 86 -4.74 -12.89 -14.19
CA LEU A 86 -5.05 -13.56 -12.92
C LEU A 86 -4.40 -14.95 -12.85
N GLY A 87 -4.28 -15.66 -13.96
CA GLY A 87 -3.60 -16.94 -14.03
C GLY A 87 -2.10 -16.83 -13.72
N THR A 88 -1.42 -15.82 -14.27
CA THR A 88 -0.01 -15.54 -13.94
C THR A 88 0.13 -15.18 -12.46
N LEU A 89 -0.73 -14.30 -11.93
CA LEU A 89 -0.74 -13.97 -10.52
C LEU A 89 -1.01 -15.20 -9.65
N ALA A 90 -1.97 -16.04 -10.03
CA ALA A 90 -2.32 -17.26 -9.31
C ALA A 90 -1.16 -18.26 -9.29
N TYR A 91 -0.47 -18.43 -10.38
CA TYR A 91 0.67 -19.32 -10.47
C TYR A 91 1.81 -18.93 -9.51
N PHE A 92 2.20 -17.66 -9.50
CA PHE A 92 3.29 -17.22 -8.64
C PHE A 92 2.88 -17.06 -7.17
N LYS A 93 1.65 -16.68 -6.89
CA LYS A 93 1.22 -16.31 -5.53
C LYS A 93 0.48 -17.42 -4.79
N TYR A 94 -0.33 -18.23 -5.49
CA TYR A 94 -1.25 -19.16 -4.85
C TYR A 94 -0.96 -20.62 -5.10
N ALA A 95 -0.04 -20.99 -6.00
CA ALA A 95 0.23 -22.39 -6.33
C ALA A 95 0.60 -23.19 -5.09
N ASP A 96 1.57 -22.74 -4.31
CA ASP A 96 2.02 -23.46 -3.11
C ASP A 96 0.95 -23.48 -2.00
N PHE A 97 0.13 -22.45 -1.89
CA PHE A 97 -1.01 -22.44 -0.96
C PHE A 97 -2.05 -23.51 -1.38
N MET A 98 -2.36 -23.62 -2.66
CA MET A 98 -3.28 -24.64 -3.18
C MET A 98 -2.69 -26.05 -2.99
N ILE A 99 -1.41 -26.26 -3.26
CA ILE A 99 -0.73 -27.55 -3.09
C ILE A 99 -0.73 -27.96 -1.59
N ARG A 100 -0.39 -27.03 -0.68
CA ARG A 100 -0.45 -27.31 0.77
C ARG A 100 -1.84 -27.74 1.23
N ASN A 101 -2.89 -27.04 0.80
CA ASN A 101 -4.26 -27.39 1.15
C ASN A 101 -4.69 -28.73 0.51
N LEU A 102 -4.31 -29.00 -0.75
CA LEU A 102 -4.56 -30.28 -1.40
C LEU A 102 -3.91 -31.43 -0.61
N ASN A 103 -2.63 -31.30 -0.28
CA ASN A 103 -1.90 -32.30 0.49
C ASN A 103 -2.56 -32.55 1.86
N ALA A 104 -2.96 -31.46 2.54
CA ALA A 104 -3.63 -31.57 3.84
C ALA A 104 -5.00 -32.27 3.77
N LEU A 105 -5.74 -32.07 2.69
CA LEU A 105 -7.07 -32.68 2.49
C LEU A 105 -7.02 -34.14 2.01
N THR A 106 -6.05 -34.46 1.17
CA THR A 106 -6.00 -35.73 0.46
C THR A 106 -4.95 -36.72 1.01
N GLY A 107 -4.03 -36.23 1.87
CA GLY A 107 -2.87 -37.00 2.30
C GLY A 107 -1.79 -37.21 1.24
N LEU A 108 -1.92 -36.57 0.07
CA LEU A 108 -0.90 -36.59 -0.97
C LEU A 108 0.35 -35.80 -0.53
N SER A 109 1.47 -36.10 -1.16
CA SER A 109 2.76 -35.44 -0.94
C SER A 109 3.23 -34.74 -2.23
N VAL A 110 2.35 -33.94 -2.85
CA VAL A 110 2.71 -33.15 -4.03
C VAL A 110 3.78 -32.13 -3.65
N PRO A 111 4.94 -32.08 -4.31
CA PRO A 111 6.00 -31.16 -3.98
C PRO A 111 5.58 -29.69 -4.22
N LEU A 112 6.00 -28.79 -3.32
CA LEU A 112 5.80 -27.36 -3.48
C LEU A 112 6.70 -26.84 -4.62
N LEU A 113 6.21 -25.85 -5.35
CA LEU A 113 6.96 -25.20 -6.42
C LEU A 113 8.05 -24.27 -5.88
N SER A 114 7.88 -23.75 -4.67
CA SER A 114 8.81 -22.85 -3.97
C SER A 114 9.22 -21.65 -4.83
N LEU A 115 8.27 -21.11 -5.61
CA LEU A 115 8.50 -19.95 -6.47
C LEU A 115 8.56 -18.69 -5.64
N ALA A 116 9.63 -17.91 -5.81
CA ALA A 116 9.66 -16.57 -5.25
C ALA A 116 8.61 -15.69 -5.95
N LEU A 117 7.88 -14.89 -5.18
CA LEU A 117 6.86 -14.00 -5.71
C LEU A 117 7.53 -12.80 -6.41
N PRO A 118 7.30 -12.56 -7.72
CA PRO A 118 7.86 -11.40 -8.41
C PRO A 118 7.40 -10.10 -7.73
N VAL A 119 8.34 -9.25 -7.34
CA VAL A 119 8.04 -7.97 -6.70
C VAL A 119 7.12 -7.14 -7.60
N GLY A 120 6.06 -6.58 -7.03
CA GLY A 120 5.11 -5.73 -7.77
C GLY A 120 4.11 -6.47 -8.68
N ILE A 121 4.15 -7.82 -8.79
CA ILE A 121 3.22 -8.56 -9.67
C ILE A 121 1.74 -8.24 -9.38
N SER A 122 1.36 -8.10 -8.12
CA SER A 122 -0.01 -7.74 -7.74
C SER A 122 -0.39 -6.34 -8.22
N PHE A 123 0.56 -5.39 -8.22
CA PHE A 123 0.32 -4.01 -8.64
C PHE A 123 0.21 -3.90 -10.16
N TYR A 124 1.18 -4.39 -10.92
CA TYR A 124 1.10 -4.30 -12.38
C TYR A 124 -0.02 -5.17 -12.97
N THR A 125 -0.39 -6.27 -12.31
CA THR A 125 -1.60 -7.02 -12.69
C THR A 125 -2.85 -6.15 -12.57
N PHE A 126 -3.02 -5.43 -11.47
CA PHE A 126 -4.17 -4.52 -11.29
C PHE A 126 -4.15 -3.35 -12.26
N GLN A 127 -2.98 -2.83 -12.61
CA GLN A 127 -2.84 -1.80 -13.64
C GLN A 127 -3.29 -2.30 -15.01
N ILE A 128 -2.85 -3.49 -15.42
CA ILE A 128 -3.24 -4.11 -16.70
C ILE A 128 -4.73 -4.43 -16.72
N LEU A 129 -5.26 -5.01 -15.65
CA LEU A 129 -6.69 -5.32 -15.54
C LEU A 129 -7.55 -4.06 -15.64
N SER A 130 -7.22 -3.00 -14.89
CA SER A 130 -7.97 -1.76 -14.97
C SER A 130 -7.87 -1.13 -16.36
N TYR A 131 -6.68 -1.13 -16.97
CA TYR A 131 -6.49 -0.61 -18.32
C TYR A 131 -7.35 -1.35 -19.35
N THR A 132 -7.30 -2.67 -19.40
CA THR A 132 -8.06 -3.46 -20.38
C THR A 132 -9.59 -3.39 -20.16
N VAL A 133 -10.04 -3.32 -18.90
CA VAL A 133 -11.43 -3.07 -18.55
C VAL A 133 -11.87 -1.66 -18.97
N ASP A 134 -11.06 -0.65 -18.75
CA ASP A 134 -11.37 0.74 -19.10
C ASP A 134 -11.40 0.94 -20.62
N VAL A 135 -10.52 0.27 -21.38
CA VAL A 135 -10.58 0.23 -22.84
C VAL A 135 -11.88 -0.46 -23.31
N TYR A 136 -12.27 -1.57 -22.68
CA TYR A 136 -13.52 -2.27 -23.01
C TYR A 136 -14.77 -1.41 -22.74
N ARG A 137 -14.78 -0.69 -21.61
CA ARG A 137 -15.87 0.24 -21.24
C ARG A 137 -15.90 1.49 -22.11
N GLY A 138 -14.81 1.79 -22.82
CA GLY A 138 -14.68 2.99 -23.63
C GLY A 138 -14.33 4.25 -22.83
N THR A 139 -13.95 4.10 -21.54
CA THR A 139 -13.51 5.22 -20.70
C THR A 139 -12.16 5.76 -21.11
N VAL A 140 -11.32 4.92 -21.68
CA VAL A 140 -10.03 5.30 -22.30
C VAL A 140 -9.90 4.66 -23.68
N SER A 141 -9.09 5.27 -24.55
CA SER A 141 -8.64 4.65 -25.79
C SER A 141 -7.44 3.75 -25.54
N ALA A 142 -7.29 2.71 -26.35
CA ALA A 142 -6.10 1.86 -26.27
C ALA A 142 -4.84 2.68 -26.62
N GLN A 143 -3.79 2.50 -25.80
CA GLN A 143 -2.52 3.15 -26.04
C GLN A 143 -1.81 2.50 -27.24
N ARG A 144 -1.50 3.29 -28.25
CA ARG A 144 -0.87 2.81 -29.49
C ARG A 144 0.65 2.85 -29.43
N ASN A 145 1.22 3.61 -28.52
CA ASN A 145 2.66 3.63 -28.27
C ASN A 145 3.00 2.65 -27.15
N LEU A 146 3.73 1.58 -27.50
CA LEU A 146 4.15 0.56 -26.54
C LEU A 146 5.06 1.14 -25.44
N ILE A 147 5.91 2.13 -25.79
CA ILE A 147 6.81 2.77 -24.81
C ILE A 147 5.99 3.51 -23.73
N ASP A 148 4.93 4.21 -24.12
CA ASP A 148 4.09 4.95 -23.16
C ASP A 148 3.32 3.99 -22.24
N LEU A 149 2.78 2.89 -22.77
CA LEU A 149 2.10 1.88 -21.95
C LEU A 149 3.09 1.17 -21.02
N ALA A 150 4.26 0.80 -21.54
CA ALA A 150 5.30 0.17 -20.75
C ALA A 150 5.83 1.11 -19.67
N ALA A 151 6.04 2.39 -19.98
CA ALA A 151 6.43 3.40 -19.00
C ALA A 151 5.37 3.55 -17.89
N TYR A 152 4.08 3.53 -18.24
CA TYR A 152 3.00 3.56 -17.24
C TYR A 152 3.05 2.34 -16.31
N ILE A 153 3.14 1.12 -16.86
CA ILE A 153 3.08 -0.11 -16.07
C ILE A 153 4.35 -0.30 -15.23
N ALA A 154 5.53 -0.05 -15.81
CA ALA A 154 6.82 -0.28 -15.15
C ALA A 154 7.28 0.89 -14.27
N MET A 155 6.60 2.04 -14.24
CA MET A 155 7.05 3.28 -13.60
C MET A 155 7.51 3.07 -12.16
N PHE A 156 8.81 3.24 -11.91
CA PHE A 156 9.47 2.88 -10.66
C PHE A 156 8.86 3.54 -9.41
N PRO A 157 8.35 4.80 -9.41
CA PRO A 157 7.76 5.37 -8.21
C PRO A 157 6.54 4.62 -7.68
N GLN A 158 5.73 4.04 -8.56
CA GLN A 158 4.47 3.37 -8.17
C GLN A 158 4.55 1.85 -8.14
N LEU A 159 5.53 1.24 -8.88
CA LEU A 159 5.54 -0.17 -9.24
C LEU A 159 5.51 -1.11 -8.04
N ILE A 160 6.22 -0.79 -6.96
CA ILE A 160 6.50 -1.74 -5.87
C ILE A 160 5.42 -1.71 -4.78
N ALA A 161 5.15 -0.54 -4.20
CA ALA A 161 4.17 -0.35 -3.13
C ALA A 161 3.57 1.08 -3.13
N GLY A 162 3.59 1.75 -4.29
CA GLY A 162 2.94 3.05 -4.48
C GLY A 162 1.42 2.96 -4.46
N PRO A 163 0.71 4.08 -4.63
CA PRO A 163 -0.70 4.05 -4.93
C PRO A 163 -0.96 3.22 -6.20
N ILE A 164 -2.05 2.47 -6.25
CA ILE A 164 -2.50 1.80 -7.48
C ILE A 164 -3.03 2.88 -8.42
N VAL A 165 -2.17 3.35 -9.31
CA VAL A 165 -2.49 4.38 -10.31
C VAL A 165 -3.13 3.69 -11.51
N ARG A 166 -4.28 4.17 -11.96
CA ARG A 166 -4.95 3.68 -13.16
C ARG A 166 -4.40 4.38 -14.40
N TYR A 167 -4.51 3.75 -15.55
CA TYR A 167 -4.16 4.40 -16.81
C TYR A 167 -4.97 5.69 -17.04
N SER A 168 -6.27 5.68 -16.71
CA SER A 168 -7.15 6.85 -16.79
C SER A 168 -6.68 8.04 -15.95
N ASP A 169 -6.01 7.79 -14.82
CA ASP A 169 -5.56 8.85 -13.91
C ASP A 169 -4.41 9.67 -14.50
N ILE A 170 -3.52 9.05 -15.29
CA ILE A 170 -2.31 9.69 -15.80
C ILE A 170 -2.17 9.70 -17.33
N ALA A 171 -3.16 9.18 -18.07
CA ALA A 171 -3.12 9.15 -19.53
C ALA A 171 -2.90 10.52 -20.20
N PRO A 172 -3.49 11.63 -19.71
CA PRO A 172 -3.18 12.97 -20.24
C PRO A 172 -1.71 13.35 -20.01
N GLU A 173 -1.16 13.05 -18.83
CA GLU A 173 0.21 13.40 -18.43
C GLU A 173 1.26 12.51 -19.13
N LEU A 174 0.91 11.30 -19.56
CA LEU A 174 1.77 10.50 -20.43
C LEU A 174 1.96 11.15 -21.82
N ARG A 175 0.93 11.85 -22.33
CA ARG A 175 0.98 12.53 -23.64
C ARG A 175 1.67 13.89 -23.55
N SER A 176 1.29 14.66 -22.53
CA SER A 176 1.83 16.01 -22.32
C SER A 176 1.76 16.35 -20.85
N ARG A 177 2.89 16.70 -20.26
CA ARG A 177 2.99 17.13 -18.87
C ARG A 177 3.85 18.35 -18.70
N THR A 178 3.51 19.15 -17.73
CA THR A 178 4.24 20.36 -17.38
C THR A 178 5.10 20.10 -16.14
N HIS A 179 6.22 20.79 -16.06
CA HIS A 179 7.11 20.74 -14.91
C HIS A 179 7.23 22.16 -14.36
N THR A 180 6.78 22.37 -13.13
CA THR A 180 6.87 23.67 -12.44
C THR A 180 7.78 23.55 -11.22
N LEU A 181 8.47 24.63 -10.86
CA LEU A 181 9.24 24.70 -9.62
C LEU A 181 8.37 24.48 -8.39
N SER A 182 7.11 24.93 -8.44
CA SER A 182 6.13 24.69 -7.38
C SER A 182 5.85 23.21 -7.19
N ASP A 183 5.66 22.45 -8.27
CA ASP A 183 5.42 21.01 -8.20
C ASP A 183 6.68 20.26 -7.76
N ALA A 184 7.86 20.67 -8.25
CA ALA A 184 9.13 20.09 -7.79
C ALA A 184 9.33 20.31 -6.28
N ALA A 185 9.11 21.53 -5.78
CA ALA A 185 9.24 21.87 -4.37
C ALA A 185 8.23 21.06 -3.51
N ALA A 186 6.96 21.01 -3.92
CA ALA A 186 5.93 20.25 -3.22
C ALA A 186 6.20 18.74 -3.26
N GLY A 187 6.71 18.22 -4.40
CA GLY A 187 7.11 16.83 -4.56
C GLY A 187 8.29 16.47 -3.66
N THR A 188 9.33 17.31 -3.63
CA THR A 188 10.52 17.13 -2.76
C THR A 188 10.13 17.15 -1.29
N ARG A 189 9.33 18.14 -0.86
CA ARG A 189 8.78 18.18 0.50
C ARG A 189 8.09 16.86 0.86
N ARG A 190 7.21 16.40 -0.02
CA ARG A 190 6.44 15.17 0.23
C ARG A 190 7.34 13.94 0.28
N PHE A 191 8.32 13.86 -0.60
CA PHE A 191 9.30 12.77 -0.62
C PHE A 191 10.11 12.71 0.68
N VAL A 192 10.67 13.84 1.15
CA VAL A 192 11.47 13.91 2.37
C VAL A 192 10.63 13.56 3.61
N LEU A 193 9.38 14.05 3.69
CA LEU A 193 8.48 13.68 4.78
C LEU A 193 8.09 12.19 4.73
N GLY A 194 7.90 11.62 3.54
CA GLY A 194 7.68 10.19 3.36
C GLY A 194 8.88 9.35 3.80
N LEU A 195 10.09 9.79 3.45
CA LEU A 195 11.33 9.16 3.89
C LEU A 195 11.47 9.20 5.42
N ALA A 196 11.18 10.34 6.04
CA ALA A 196 11.20 10.48 7.50
C ALA A 196 10.18 9.56 8.18
N LYS A 197 8.99 9.40 7.63
CA LYS A 197 8.01 8.41 8.12
C LYS A 197 8.59 7.00 8.12
N LYS A 198 9.27 6.60 7.05
CA LYS A 198 9.90 5.27 6.93
C LYS A 198 11.05 5.12 7.91
N ILE A 199 11.97 6.07 7.95
CA ILE A 199 13.21 5.93 8.73
C ILE A 199 12.98 6.17 10.22
N LEU A 200 12.35 7.30 10.59
CA LEU A 200 12.27 7.75 11.98
C LEU A 200 11.08 7.15 12.75
N PHE A 201 10.07 6.63 12.04
CA PHE A 201 8.92 6.01 12.70
C PHE A 201 8.82 4.52 12.36
N ALA A 202 8.69 4.14 11.09
CA ALA A 202 8.43 2.75 10.76
C ALA A 202 9.58 1.83 11.14
N ASN A 203 10.84 2.22 10.88
CA ASN A 203 12.00 1.41 11.24
C ASN A 203 12.15 1.27 12.75
N LEU A 204 12.12 2.40 13.50
CA LEU A 204 12.25 2.36 14.96
C LEU A 204 11.08 1.60 15.65
N LEU A 205 9.86 1.76 15.14
CA LEU A 205 8.73 0.94 15.61
C LEU A 205 8.92 -0.55 15.26
N GLY A 206 9.55 -0.84 14.10
CA GLY A 206 9.89 -2.20 13.70
C GLY A 206 10.94 -2.84 14.60
N GLU A 207 11.92 -2.09 15.06
CA GLU A 207 12.90 -2.55 16.06
C GLU A 207 12.21 -2.86 17.39
N LEU A 208 11.27 -2.00 17.83
CA LEU A 208 10.47 -2.23 19.02
C LEU A 208 9.63 -3.51 18.88
N VAL A 209 8.94 -3.72 17.74
CA VAL A 209 8.17 -4.94 17.45
C VAL A 209 9.08 -6.17 17.44
N SER A 210 10.28 -6.07 16.87
CA SER A 210 11.26 -7.18 16.88
C SER A 210 11.72 -7.51 18.29
N GLY A 211 11.96 -6.50 19.13
CA GLY A 211 12.28 -6.68 20.54
C GLY A 211 11.16 -7.41 21.30
N PHE A 212 9.90 -7.04 21.05
CA PHE A 212 8.76 -7.77 21.63
C PHE A 212 8.70 -9.23 21.17
N ARG A 213 9.00 -9.54 19.92
CA ARG A 213 9.00 -10.92 19.42
C ARG A 213 10.15 -11.77 19.97
N ALA A 214 11.28 -11.16 20.29
CA ALA A 214 12.47 -11.83 20.82
C ALA A 214 12.41 -12.06 22.33
N SER A 215 11.57 -11.33 23.07
CA SER A 215 11.44 -11.43 24.52
C SER A 215 10.80 -12.75 24.93
N GLN A 216 11.20 -13.26 26.11
CA GLN A 216 10.59 -14.42 26.77
C GLN A 216 9.47 -14.03 27.74
N GLU A 217 9.37 -12.74 28.07
CA GLU A 217 8.30 -12.26 28.94
C GLU A 217 6.94 -12.30 28.24
N GLN A 218 5.96 -12.82 28.91
CA GLN A 218 4.57 -12.81 28.46
C GLN A 218 3.68 -12.10 29.49
N SER A 219 3.12 -10.96 29.10
CA SER A 219 2.15 -10.20 29.89
C SER A 219 1.09 -9.57 28.99
N VAL A 220 -0.06 -9.25 29.55
CA VAL A 220 -1.14 -8.58 28.79
C VAL A 220 -0.62 -7.27 28.15
N LEU A 221 0.10 -6.47 28.94
CA LEU A 221 0.70 -5.21 28.47
C LEU A 221 1.68 -5.45 27.32
N TYR A 222 2.49 -6.52 27.39
CA TYR A 222 3.42 -6.92 26.34
C TYR A 222 2.71 -7.09 24.99
N PHE A 223 1.64 -7.91 24.91
CA PHE A 223 0.91 -8.14 23.67
C PHE A 223 0.23 -6.88 23.14
N TRP A 224 -0.34 -6.03 24.02
CA TRP A 224 -0.92 -4.76 23.59
C TRP A 224 0.11 -3.78 23.06
N LEU A 225 1.29 -3.68 23.67
CA LEU A 225 2.37 -2.81 23.19
C LEU A 225 2.90 -3.27 21.84
N GLY A 226 3.13 -4.57 21.67
CA GLY A 226 3.54 -5.15 20.38
C GLY A 226 2.51 -4.88 19.28
N ALA A 227 1.23 -5.12 19.57
CA ALA A 227 0.14 -4.87 18.64
C ALA A 227 -0.01 -3.36 18.28
N ALA A 228 0.11 -2.46 19.26
CA ALA A 228 0.06 -1.02 19.04
C ALA A 228 1.27 -0.53 18.22
N ALA A 229 2.48 -1.00 18.56
CA ALA A 229 3.69 -0.68 17.82
C ALA A 229 3.61 -1.15 16.37
N PHE A 230 3.14 -2.38 16.12
CA PHE A 230 2.94 -2.89 14.76
C PHE A 230 1.85 -2.11 14.00
N THR A 231 0.76 -1.75 14.66
CA THR A 231 -0.32 -0.93 14.08
C THR A 231 0.20 0.43 13.61
N LEU A 232 1.08 1.07 14.38
CA LEU A 232 1.73 2.31 13.97
C LEU A 232 2.81 2.08 12.91
N GLN A 233 3.60 1.01 13.04
CA GLN A 233 4.65 0.64 12.08
C GLN A 233 4.09 0.47 10.66
N ILE A 234 3.05 -0.36 10.48
CA ILE A 234 2.48 -0.63 9.16
C ILE A 234 1.90 0.65 8.51
N TYR A 235 1.35 1.56 9.30
CA TYR A 235 0.89 2.86 8.81
C TYR A 235 2.04 3.73 8.32
N TYR A 236 3.09 3.89 9.12
CA TYR A 236 4.22 4.74 8.74
C TYR A 236 5.03 4.14 7.59
N ASP A 237 5.19 2.82 7.58
CA ASP A 237 5.87 2.10 6.50
C ASP A 237 5.17 2.33 5.16
N PHE A 238 3.88 2.04 5.11
CA PHE A 238 3.13 2.12 3.86
C PHE A 238 2.76 3.56 3.46
N SER A 239 2.36 4.41 4.40
CA SER A 239 2.11 5.83 4.09
C SER A 239 3.39 6.58 3.74
N GLY A 240 4.53 6.21 4.32
CA GLY A 240 5.84 6.76 3.98
C GLY A 240 6.22 6.45 2.54
N TYR A 241 6.10 5.18 2.14
CA TYR A 241 6.32 4.79 0.75
C TYR A 241 5.38 5.51 -0.22
N SER A 242 4.08 5.53 0.10
CA SER A 242 3.09 6.23 -0.74
C SER A 242 3.40 7.72 -0.89
N ASP A 243 3.84 8.39 0.17
CA ASP A 243 4.23 9.81 0.12
C ASP A 243 5.49 10.00 -0.72
N MET A 244 6.50 9.11 -0.62
CA MET A 244 7.67 9.15 -1.49
C MET A 244 7.30 8.95 -2.96
N ALA A 245 6.44 7.98 -3.26
CA ALA A 245 5.96 7.70 -4.62
C ALA A 245 5.20 8.88 -5.22
N ILE A 246 4.27 9.47 -4.48
CA ILE A 246 3.49 10.64 -4.91
C ILE A 246 4.41 11.86 -5.08
N GLY A 247 5.39 12.03 -4.18
CA GLY A 247 6.39 13.08 -4.27
C GLY A 247 7.23 12.98 -5.53
N LEU A 248 7.76 11.80 -5.83
CA LEU A 248 8.53 11.52 -7.06
C LEU A 248 7.66 11.69 -8.31
N GLY A 249 6.44 11.15 -8.29
CA GLY A 249 5.49 11.35 -9.37
C GLY A 249 5.33 12.83 -9.70
N ARG A 250 5.13 13.68 -8.67
CA ARG A 250 4.94 15.11 -8.83
C ARG A 250 6.18 15.83 -9.38
N ILE A 251 7.39 15.45 -8.96
CA ILE A 251 8.66 15.97 -9.54
C ILE A 251 8.74 15.61 -11.03
N LEU A 252 8.33 14.40 -11.40
CA LEU A 252 8.34 13.91 -12.77
C LEU A 252 7.14 14.39 -13.62
N GLY A 253 6.26 15.22 -13.07
CA GLY A 253 5.10 15.81 -13.75
C GLY A 253 3.87 14.91 -13.78
N PHE A 254 3.74 13.97 -12.84
CA PHE A 254 2.57 13.09 -12.67
C PHE A 254 1.85 13.34 -11.33
N HIS A 255 0.52 13.31 -11.33
CA HIS A 255 -0.31 13.51 -10.15
C HIS A 255 -0.95 12.20 -9.71
N PHE A 256 -0.24 11.44 -8.89
CA PHE A 256 -0.74 10.19 -8.34
C PHE A 256 -1.82 10.42 -7.28
N PRO A 257 -2.81 9.52 -7.17
CA PRO A 257 -3.88 9.65 -6.19
C PRO A 257 -3.38 9.49 -4.75
N GLU A 258 -4.09 10.15 -3.81
CA GLU A 258 -3.84 9.99 -2.39
C GLU A 258 -4.16 8.56 -1.93
N ASN A 259 -3.30 8.00 -1.05
CA ASN A 259 -3.45 6.65 -0.55
C ASN A 259 -3.83 6.58 0.94
N PHE A 260 -3.52 7.62 1.73
CA PHE A 260 -3.81 7.69 3.16
C PHE A 260 -4.32 9.07 3.59
N ARG A 261 -5.34 9.11 4.47
CA ARG A 261 -5.90 10.35 5.05
C ARG A 261 -6.21 10.19 6.53
N TYR A 262 -5.17 10.06 7.38
CA TYR A 262 -5.31 9.92 8.84
C TYR A 262 -6.31 8.82 9.23
N PRO A 263 -6.09 7.56 8.86
CA PRO A 263 -7.08 6.49 8.99
C PRO A 263 -7.44 6.17 10.44
N TYR A 264 -6.50 6.33 11.37
CA TYR A 264 -6.74 6.06 12.80
C TYR A 264 -7.64 7.09 13.49
N CYS A 265 -7.96 8.20 12.82
CA CYS A 265 -8.97 9.17 13.26
C CYS A 265 -10.38 8.87 12.74
N ALA A 266 -10.61 7.69 12.18
CA ALA A 266 -11.92 7.29 11.68
C ALA A 266 -12.87 6.95 12.85
N GLY A 267 -14.15 7.28 12.68
CA GLY A 267 -15.21 6.95 13.63
C GLY A 267 -16.01 5.69 13.28
N SER A 268 -15.59 4.94 12.24
CA SER A 268 -16.16 3.65 11.85
C SER A 268 -15.18 2.87 10.98
N ILE A 269 -15.33 1.54 10.90
CA ILE A 269 -14.53 0.70 10.00
C ILE A 269 -14.78 1.08 8.53
N THR A 270 -16.02 1.43 8.18
CA THR A 270 -16.34 1.97 6.86
C THR A 270 -15.54 3.24 6.54
N GLU A 271 -15.40 4.15 7.50
CA GLU A 271 -14.62 5.37 7.32
C GLU A 271 -13.12 5.08 7.31
N PHE A 272 -12.64 4.16 8.16
CA PHE A 272 -11.26 3.72 8.17
C PHE A 272 -10.80 3.29 6.78
N TRP A 273 -11.53 2.40 6.10
CA TRP A 273 -11.19 1.91 4.76
C TRP A 273 -11.34 2.96 3.65
N ARG A 274 -12.07 4.04 3.88
CA ARG A 274 -12.08 5.21 2.98
C ARG A 274 -10.85 6.10 3.14
N ARG A 275 -10.08 5.91 4.21
CA ARG A 275 -8.90 6.69 4.56
C ARG A 275 -7.61 5.87 4.51
N TRP A 276 -7.70 4.56 4.54
CA TRP A 276 -6.61 3.59 4.44
C TRP A 276 -6.58 2.96 3.06
N HIS A 277 -5.38 2.95 2.41
CA HIS A 277 -5.15 2.33 1.09
C HIS A 277 -6.26 2.67 0.08
N ILE A 278 -6.51 3.98 -0.08
CA ILE A 278 -7.63 4.54 -0.85
C ILE A 278 -7.62 4.04 -2.29
N SER A 279 -6.43 3.91 -2.89
CA SER A 279 -6.27 3.45 -4.27
C SER A 279 -6.75 2.01 -4.45
N LEU A 280 -6.42 1.09 -3.52
CA LEU A 280 -6.91 -0.30 -3.53
C LEU A 280 -8.43 -0.35 -3.34
N GLY A 281 -8.94 0.38 -2.34
CA GLY A 281 -10.38 0.44 -2.06
C GLY A 281 -11.19 0.96 -3.26
N SER A 282 -10.68 1.99 -3.95
CA SER A 282 -11.31 2.52 -5.15
C SER A 282 -11.22 1.54 -6.32
N TRP A 283 -10.10 0.81 -6.46
CA TRP A 283 -9.94 -0.22 -7.49
C TRP A 283 -10.97 -1.34 -7.32
N PHE A 284 -11.06 -1.95 -6.12
CA PHE A 284 -12.04 -3.00 -5.84
C PHE A 284 -13.49 -2.52 -5.98
N ARG A 285 -13.78 -1.27 -5.59
CA ARG A 285 -15.11 -0.67 -5.80
C ARG A 285 -15.48 -0.63 -7.28
N ASP A 286 -14.57 -0.13 -8.13
CA ASP A 286 -14.91 0.22 -9.52
C ASP A 286 -14.78 -0.99 -10.47
N TYR A 287 -13.92 -1.96 -10.15
CA TYR A 287 -13.68 -3.12 -11.00
C TYR A 287 -14.28 -4.43 -10.47
N LEU A 288 -14.73 -4.48 -9.20
CA LEU A 288 -15.36 -5.68 -8.64
C LEU A 288 -16.74 -5.36 -8.05
N TYR A 289 -16.85 -4.45 -7.07
CA TYR A 289 -18.10 -4.18 -6.36
C TYR A 289 -19.22 -3.65 -7.27
N ILE A 290 -18.95 -2.62 -8.07
CA ILE A 290 -19.91 -2.02 -8.99
C ILE A 290 -20.34 -3.00 -10.10
N PRO A 291 -19.44 -3.73 -10.78
CA PRO A 291 -19.82 -4.75 -11.76
C PRO A 291 -20.70 -5.88 -11.20
N LEU A 292 -20.48 -6.28 -9.94
CA LEU A 292 -21.34 -7.27 -9.25
C LEU A 292 -22.76 -6.75 -8.92
N GLY A 293 -23.03 -5.47 -9.23
CA GLY A 293 -24.32 -4.80 -8.99
C GLY A 293 -24.30 -3.79 -7.84
N GLY A 294 -23.19 -3.68 -7.09
CA GLY A 294 -23.03 -2.70 -6.01
C GLY A 294 -24.13 -2.81 -4.96
N ASN A 295 -24.80 -1.69 -4.69
CA ASN A 295 -25.93 -1.58 -3.77
C ASN A 295 -27.31 -1.50 -4.48
N ARG A 296 -27.35 -1.67 -5.81
CA ARG A 296 -28.55 -1.44 -6.61
C ARG A 296 -29.51 -2.65 -6.68
N LYS A 297 -29.01 -3.86 -6.35
CA LYS A 297 -29.76 -5.13 -6.49
C LYS A 297 -30.27 -5.69 -5.15
N GLY A 298 -30.66 -4.81 -4.21
CA GLY A 298 -31.20 -5.18 -2.90
C GLY A 298 -30.15 -5.49 -1.83
N LYS A 299 -30.59 -5.59 -0.55
CA LYS A 299 -29.71 -5.72 0.62
C LYS A 299 -28.91 -7.03 0.61
N GLY A 300 -29.54 -8.18 0.33
CA GLY A 300 -28.84 -9.48 0.33
C GLY A 300 -27.70 -9.53 -0.71
N ARG A 301 -27.93 -9.05 -1.94
CA ARG A 301 -26.90 -8.96 -2.97
C ARG A 301 -25.77 -8.01 -2.56
N GLN A 302 -26.09 -6.92 -1.88
CA GLN A 302 -25.11 -5.97 -1.39
C GLN A 302 -24.18 -6.60 -0.34
N LEU A 303 -24.74 -7.38 0.61
CA LEU A 303 -23.96 -8.08 1.63
C LEU A 303 -23.04 -9.15 1.00
N LEU A 304 -23.57 -9.90 0.02
CA LEU A 304 -22.74 -10.83 -0.75
C LEU A 304 -21.62 -10.13 -1.49
N ASN A 305 -21.88 -8.97 -2.10
CA ASN A 305 -20.84 -8.19 -2.78
C ASN A 305 -19.77 -7.70 -1.81
N ILE A 306 -20.13 -7.29 -0.58
CA ILE A 306 -19.18 -6.92 0.48
C ILE A 306 -18.31 -8.14 0.82
N LEU A 307 -18.92 -9.30 1.06
CA LEU A 307 -18.20 -10.53 1.37
C LEU A 307 -17.21 -10.89 0.25
N LEU A 308 -17.64 -10.90 -1.00
CA LEU A 308 -16.78 -11.25 -2.15
C LEU A 308 -15.62 -10.27 -2.32
N VAL A 309 -15.87 -8.97 -2.16
CA VAL A 309 -14.81 -7.93 -2.24
C VAL A 309 -13.78 -8.12 -1.14
N TRP A 310 -14.22 -8.38 0.09
CA TRP A 310 -13.30 -8.51 1.22
C TRP A 310 -12.55 -9.83 1.22
N LEU A 311 -13.15 -10.92 0.75
CA LEU A 311 -12.43 -12.17 0.48
C LEU A 311 -11.36 -11.96 -0.60
N ALA A 312 -11.70 -11.28 -1.70
CA ALA A 312 -10.74 -10.95 -2.75
C ALA A 312 -9.63 -10.02 -2.24
N THR A 313 -9.96 -9.06 -1.35
CA THR A 313 -8.98 -8.17 -0.73
C THR A 313 -8.02 -8.93 0.20
N GLY A 314 -8.54 -9.85 1.02
CA GLY A 314 -7.73 -10.71 1.88
C GLY A 314 -6.78 -11.59 1.04
N LEU A 315 -7.30 -12.31 0.07
CA LEU A 315 -6.49 -13.10 -0.86
C LEU A 315 -5.45 -12.25 -1.60
N TRP A 316 -5.79 -11.04 -2.01
CA TRP A 316 -4.83 -10.14 -2.66
C TRP A 316 -3.61 -9.82 -1.77
N HIS A 317 -3.79 -9.71 -0.45
CA HIS A 317 -2.70 -9.47 0.48
C HIS A 317 -1.78 -10.68 0.62
N GLY A 318 -2.30 -11.89 0.75
CA GLY A 318 -1.46 -13.07 0.94
C GLY A 318 -2.17 -14.38 0.67
N ALA A 319 -1.37 -15.41 0.39
CA ALA A 319 -1.81 -16.78 0.15
C ALA A 319 -1.73 -17.60 1.46
N ASP A 320 -2.51 -17.19 2.45
CA ASP A 320 -2.61 -17.89 3.75
C ASP A 320 -4.01 -17.72 4.35
N TRP A 321 -4.39 -18.61 5.27
CA TRP A 321 -5.66 -18.58 5.96
C TRP A 321 -5.83 -17.37 6.87
N THR A 322 -4.74 -16.80 7.39
CA THR A 322 -4.76 -15.56 8.17
C THR A 322 -5.33 -14.40 7.35
N PHE A 323 -4.94 -14.28 6.08
CA PHE A 323 -5.47 -13.25 5.19
C PHE A 323 -6.92 -13.48 4.77
N VAL A 324 -7.32 -14.75 4.61
CA VAL A 324 -8.74 -15.11 4.35
C VAL A 324 -9.61 -14.71 5.54
N LEU A 325 -9.19 -15.05 6.76
CA LEU A 325 -9.91 -14.70 7.99
C LEU A 325 -9.90 -13.18 8.23
N TRP A 326 -8.81 -12.51 7.91
CA TRP A 326 -8.72 -11.04 7.94
C TRP A 326 -9.76 -10.40 7.01
N GLY A 327 -9.89 -10.89 5.78
CA GLY A 327 -10.93 -10.45 4.86
C GLY A 327 -12.35 -10.71 5.38
N LEU A 328 -12.60 -11.89 5.96
CA LEU A 328 -13.88 -12.25 6.59
C LEU A 328 -14.21 -11.36 7.78
N LEU A 329 -13.24 -11.05 8.64
CA LEU A 329 -13.40 -10.13 9.77
C LEU A 329 -13.93 -8.77 9.29
N TYR A 330 -13.30 -8.17 8.28
CA TYR A 330 -13.75 -6.88 7.77
C TYR A 330 -15.08 -6.97 7.00
N ALA A 331 -15.34 -8.06 6.30
CA ALA A 331 -16.65 -8.30 5.71
C ALA A 331 -17.75 -8.34 6.78
N ALA A 332 -17.50 -9.02 7.90
CA ALA A 332 -18.43 -9.10 9.03
C ALA A 332 -18.65 -7.73 9.71
N LEU A 333 -17.56 -7.01 10.02
CA LEU A 333 -17.63 -5.68 10.64
C LEU A 333 -18.38 -4.67 9.77
N LEU A 334 -18.08 -4.61 8.47
CA LEU A 334 -18.75 -3.71 7.54
C LEU A 334 -20.22 -4.08 7.33
N THR A 335 -20.54 -5.36 7.34
CA THR A 335 -21.92 -5.85 7.30
C THR A 335 -22.67 -5.43 8.56
N ALA A 336 -22.10 -5.64 9.76
CA ALA A 336 -22.68 -5.21 11.03
C ALA A 336 -22.86 -3.69 11.10
N GLU A 337 -21.86 -2.90 10.69
CA GLU A 337 -22.00 -1.44 10.59
C GLU A 337 -23.17 -1.04 9.69
N LYS A 338 -23.29 -1.69 8.54
CA LYS A 338 -24.32 -1.36 7.57
C LYS A 338 -25.73 -1.73 8.04
N LEU A 339 -25.88 -2.84 8.76
CA LEU A 339 -27.18 -3.32 9.21
C LEU A 339 -27.69 -2.54 10.44
N PHE A 340 -26.82 -2.31 11.45
CA PHE A 340 -27.28 -1.76 12.72
C PHE A 340 -26.25 -0.87 13.46
N LEU A 341 -24.94 -1.13 13.41
CA LEU A 341 -23.97 -0.44 14.28
C LEU A 341 -23.76 1.02 13.90
N LEU A 342 -23.76 1.37 12.59
CA LEU A 342 -23.34 2.70 12.14
C LEU A 342 -24.19 3.85 12.73
N ARG A 343 -25.50 3.59 12.99
CA ARG A 343 -26.39 4.59 13.60
C ARG A 343 -26.02 4.85 15.06
N GLY A 344 -25.65 3.81 15.80
CA GLY A 344 -25.20 3.90 17.20
C GLY A 344 -23.86 4.58 17.32
N LEU A 345 -22.89 4.16 16.50
CA LEU A 345 -21.52 4.70 16.49
C LEU A 345 -21.49 6.22 16.27
N LYS A 346 -22.35 6.75 15.40
CA LYS A 346 -22.43 8.19 15.15
C LYS A 346 -22.82 9.01 16.38
N LYS A 347 -23.49 8.43 17.36
CA LYS A 347 -23.88 9.09 18.63
C LYS A 347 -22.77 9.04 19.68
N LEU A 348 -21.82 8.14 19.57
CA LEU A 348 -20.80 7.81 20.56
C LEU A 348 -19.44 8.38 20.13
N ARG A 349 -19.20 9.71 20.34
CA ARG A 349 -18.04 10.43 19.80
C ARG A 349 -16.66 9.89 20.22
N VAL A 350 -16.53 9.25 21.36
CA VAL A 350 -15.27 8.68 21.86
C VAL A 350 -15.23 7.17 21.63
N LEU A 351 -16.30 6.48 22.00
CA LEU A 351 -16.37 5.01 21.91
C LEU A 351 -16.27 4.51 20.44
N ASN A 352 -16.69 5.31 19.48
CA ASN A 352 -16.54 4.95 18.07
C ASN A 352 -15.06 4.88 17.65
N HIS A 353 -14.19 5.76 18.15
CA HIS A 353 -12.75 5.70 17.88
C HIS A 353 -12.10 4.51 18.59
N ILE A 354 -12.50 4.22 19.83
CA ILE A 354 -12.04 3.02 20.56
C ILE A 354 -12.44 1.76 19.80
N TYR A 355 -13.69 1.68 19.33
CA TYR A 355 -14.17 0.57 18.49
C TYR A 355 -13.28 0.39 17.25
N VAL A 356 -13.01 1.46 16.50
CA VAL A 356 -12.19 1.39 15.30
C VAL A 356 -10.77 0.95 15.63
N LEU A 357 -10.11 1.60 16.61
CA LEU A 357 -8.74 1.27 16.98
C LEU A 357 -8.61 -0.17 17.48
N LEU A 358 -9.57 -0.63 18.30
CA LEU A 358 -9.60 -2.01 18.79
C LEU A 358 -9.64 -3.02 17.64
N PHE A 359 -10.66 -2.91 16.76
CA PHE A 359 -10.81 -3.90 15.68
C PHE A 359 -9.74 -3.79 14.59
N VAL A 360 -9.20 -2.60 14.36
CA VAL A 360 -8.07 -2.42 13.45
C VAL A 360 -6.80 -3.04 14.01
N THR A 361 -6.51 -2.84 15.29
CA THR A 361 -5.35 -3.46 15.97
C THR A 361 -5.48 -4.99 15.97
N LEU A 362 -6.64 -5.54 16.36
CA LEU A 362 -6.89 -7.00 16.29
C LEU A 362 -6.79 -7.53 14.85
N GLY A 363 -7.27 -6.78 13.89
CA GLY A 363 -7.11 -7.09 12.46
C GLY A 363 -5.64 -7.14 12.04
N PHE A 364 -4.79 -6.23 12.53
CA PHE A 364 -3.36 -6.25 12.25
C PHE A 364 -2.61 -7.34 13.01
N VAL A 365 -3.04 -7.74 14.20
CA VAL A 365 -2.52 -8.95 14.87
C VAL A 365 -2.76 -10.20 14.01
N LEU A 366 -3.95 -10.33 13.44
CA LEU A 366 -4.28 -11.44 12.53
C LEU A 366 -3.47 -11.36 11.22
N PHE A 367 -3.26 -10.16 10.69
CA PHE A 367 -2.50 -9.92 9.46
C PHE A 367 -1.01 -10.25 9.59
N ASP A 368 -0.43 -10.01 10.76
CA ASP A 368 1.00 -10.19 11.06
C ASP A 368 1.36 -11.60 11.54
N ALA A 369 0.36 -12.40 11.88
CA ALA A 369 0.57 -13.72 12.46
C ALA A 369 0.98 -14.76 11.42
N ASP A 370 1.93 -15.64 11.78
CA ASP A 370 2.40 -16.75 10.95
C ASP A 370 1.36 -17.85 10.74
N SER A 371 0.35 -17.90 11.61
CA SER A 371 -0.75 -18.87 11.52
C SER A 371 -2.00 -18.39 12.25
N VAL A 372 -3.15 -18.97 11.92
CA VAL A 372 -4.42 -18.72 12.62
C VAL A 372 -4.31 -19.07 14.09
N ARG A 373 -3.57 -20.12 14.44
CA ARG A 373 -3.36 -20.55 15.83
C ARG A 373 -2.56 -19.50 16.61
N SER A 374 -1.46 -18.99 16.04
CA SER A 374 -0.65 -17.96 16.69
C SER A 374 -1.42 -16.64 16.84
N ALA A 375 -2.23 -16.26 15.84
CA ALA A 375 -3.11 -15.12 15.95
C ALA A 375 -4.12 -15.26 17.09
N ALA A 376 -4.79 -16.40 17.18
CA ALA A 376 -5.76 -16.69 18.24
C ALA A 376 -5.11 -16.69 19.63
N ALA A 377 -3.91 -17.27 19.75
CA ALA A 377 -3.14 -17.26 20.99
C ALA A 377 -2.76 -15.83 21.41
N SER A 378 -2.27 -15.00 20.47
CA SER A 378 -1.94 -13.61 20.75
C SER A 378 -3.17 -12.79 21.18
N VAL A 379 -4.30 -12.95 20.49
CA VAL A 379 -5.54 -12.28 20.89
C VAL A 379 -6.01 -12.77 22.27
N CYS A 380 -5.95 -14.06 22.55
CA CYS A 380 -6.28 -14.61 23.87
C CYS A 380 -5.39 -14.00 24.96
N ALA A 381 -4.09 -13.91 24.72
CA ALA A 381 -3.11 -13.32 25.62
C ALA A 381 -3.37 -11.82 25.87
N MET A 382 -3.75 -11.07 24.86
CA MET A 382 -4.13 -9.64 24.99
C MET A 382 -5.28 -9.42 25.98
N PHE A 383 -6.15 -10.41 26.17
CA PHE A 383 -7.28 -10.35 27.12
C PHE A 383 -7.07 -11.17 28.39
N GLY A 384 -5.80 -11.52 28.71
CA GLY A 384 -5.45 -12.21 29.96
C GLY A 384 -5.65 -13.73 29.93
N GLY A 385 -5.86 -14.30 28.75
CA GLY A 385 -5.94 -15.76 28.59
C GLY A 385 -4.63 -16.45 29.00
N GLY A 386 -4.74 -17.67 29.53
CA GLY A 386 -3.58 -18.41 30.02
C GLY A 386 -3.05 -17.99 31.42
N GLY A 387 -3.80 -17.12 32.13
CA GLY A 387 -3.39 -16.66 33.48
C GLY A 387 -2.19 -15.68 33.47
N LEU A 388 -1.98 -14.97 32.36
CA LEU A 388 -0.86 -14.04 32.20
C LEU A 388 -0.98 -12.86 33.16
N PRO A 389 0.16 -12.34 33.71
CA PRO A 389 0.15 -11.15 34.52
C PRO A 389 -0.21 -9.93 33.65
N LEU A 390 -0.80 -8.89 34.26
CA LEU A 390 -1.17 -7.66 33.55
C LEU A 390 0.05 -6.96 32.96
N ALA A 391 1.17 -6.96 33.68
CA ALA A 391 2.43 -6.34 33.26
C ALA A 391 3.61 -7.11 33.85
N GLY A 392 4.76 -7.03 33.22
CA GLY A 392 6.04 -7.54 33.68
C GLY A 392 7.13 -6.47 33.62
N GLN A 393 8.35 -6.79 34.05
CA GLN A 393 9.44 -5.83 34.09
C GLN A 393 9.88 -5.36 32.70
N GLU A 394 9.99 -6.30 31.74
CA GLU A 394 10.38 -5.96 30.37
C GLU A 394 9.30 -5.14 29.65
N SER A 395 8.02 -5.47 29.84
CA SER A 395 6.92 -4.70 29.24
C SER A 395 6.82 -3.28 29.78
N LEU A 396 7.06 -3.08 31.08
CA LEU A 396 7.12 -1.75 31.70
C LEU A 396 8.35 -0.96 31.23
N TYR A 397 9.52 -1.63 31.12
CA TYR A 397 10.72 -1.01 30.57
C TYR A 397 10.51 -0.58 29.10
N ALA A 398 9.96 -1.48 28.27
CA ALA A 398 9.70 -1.19 26.87
C ALA A 398 8.67 -0.06 26.70
N LEU A 399 7.62 0.00 27.53
CA LEU A 399 6.67 1.11 27.54
C LEU A 399 7.38 2.43 27.88
N ARG A 400 8.23 2.44 28.89
CA ARG A 400 8.93 3.65 29.35
C ARG A 400 9.97 4.12 28.31
N SER A 401 10.79 3.23 27.79
CA SER A 401 11.82 3.55 26.80
C SER A 401 11.21 3.92 25.44
N GLY A 402 10.13 3.26 25.02
CA GLY A 402 9.43 3.51 23.77
C GLY A 402 8.37 4.64 23.85
N ALA A 403 8.10 5.21 25.04
CA ALA A 403 6.98 6.15 25.23
C ALA A 403 7.03 7.35 24.29
N VAL A 404 8.19 7.98 24.13
CA VAL A 404 8.37 9.15 23.25
C VAL A 404 8.10 8.77 21.79
N LEU A 405 8.62 7.62 21.33
CA LEU A 405 8.38 7.12 19.99
C LEU A 405 6.89 6.83 19.76
N LEU A 406 6.26 6.09 20.65
CA LEU A 406 4.84 5.72 20.54
C LEU A 406 3.92 6.93 20.56
N LEU A 407 4.16 7.90 21.48
CA LEU A 407 3.36 9.13 21.58
C LEU A 407 3.55 10.03 20.36
N SER A 408 4.79 10.25 19.92
CA SER A 408 5.08 11.06 18.73
C SER A 408 4.50 10.41 17.46
N ALA A 409 4.58 9.09 17.33
CA ALA A 409 3.97 8.34 16.25
C ALA A 409 2.42 8.44 16.31
N ALA A 410 1.81 8.30 17.48
CA ALA A 410 0.36 8.46 17.63
C ALA A 410 -0.11 9.86 17.24
N VAL A 411 0.58 10.92 17.72
CA VAL A 411 0.28 12.31 17.35
C VAL A 411 0.48 12.56 15.86
N GLY A 412 1.59 12.08 15.28
CA GLY A 412 1.89 12.21 13.85
C GLY A 412 0.90 11.49 12.93
N ALA A 413 0.23 10.43 13.43
CA ALA A 413 -0.84 9.73 12.72
C ALA A 413 -2.18 10.50 12.72
N THR A 414 -2.25 11.67 13.38
CA THR A 414 -3.41 12.57 13.39
C THR A 414 -3.22 13.80 12.50
N PRO A 415 -4.28 14.54 12.16
CA PRO A 415 -4.16 15.79 11.42
C PRO A 415 -3.58 16.96 12.25
N LEU A 416 -3.27 16.77 13.54
CA LEU A 416 -2.83 17.82 14.46
C LEU A 416 -1.57 18.56 13.98
N PRO A 417 -0.45 17.88 13.59
CA PRO A 417 0.73 18.57 13.12
C PRO A 417 0.46 19.45 11.89
N ARG A 418 -0.32 18.93 10.94
CA ARG A 418 -0.71 19.68 9.75
C ARG A 418 -1.57 20.92 10.11
N ARG A 419 -2.53 20.77 11.03
CA ARG A 419 -3.38 21.88 11.47
C ARG A 419 -2.55 22.99 12.12
N LEU A 420 -1.57 22.64 12.95
CA LEU A 420 -0.66 23.59 13.59
C LEU A 420 0.16 24.37 12.54
N ILE A 421 0.78 23.67 11.59
CA ILE A 421 1.53 24.32 10.50
C ILE A 421 0.61 25.23 9.69
N THR A 422 -0.59 24.77 9.32
CA THR A 422 -1.55 25.59 8.57
C THR A 422 -1.97 26.83 9.35
N ALA A 423 -2.18 26.73 10.66
CA ALA A 423 -2.52 27.89 11.51
C ALA A 423 -1.39 28.92 11.56
N VAL A 424 -0.12 28.48 11.58
CA VAL A 424 1.04 29.37 11.45
C VAL A 424 1.10 30.02 10.07
N GLN A 425 0.85 29.27 9.01
CA GLN A 425 0.84 29.78 7.63
C GLN A 425 -0.24 30.83 7.36
N GLN A 426 -1.32 30.86 8.12
CA GLN A 426 -2.37 31.88 7.97
C GLN A 426 -1.91 33.28 8.41
N LYS A 427 -0.88 33.37 9.27
CA LYS A 427 -0.31 34.63 9.74
C LYS A 427 0.81 35.10 8.80
N THR A 428 0.86 36.40 8.45
CA THR A 428 1.89 36.94 7.54
C THR A 428 3.31 36.68 8.06
N ALA A 429 3.57 36.98 9.32
CA ALA A 429 4.86 36.68 9.94
C ALA A 429 5.15 35.17 9.96
N GLY A 430 4.15 34.33 10.20
CA GLY A 430 4.29 32.87 10.17
C GLY A 430 4.68 32.33 8.80
N ARG A 431 4.12 32.90 7.72
CA ARG A 431 4.51 32.55 6.33
C ARG A 431 5.97 32.89 6.05
N ALA A 432 6.40 34.08 6.45
CA ALA A 432 7.79 34.51 6.24
C ALA A 432 8.78 33.62 7.02
N VAL A 433 8.46 33.28 8.26
CA VAL A 433 9.27 32.35 9.08
C VAL A 433 9.31 30.95 8.46
N LEU A 434 8.17 30.40 8.06
CA LEU A 434 8.12 29.07 7.44
C LEU A 434 8.79 29.02 6.06
N ALA A 435 8.80 30.13 5.30
CA ALA A 435 9.51 30.18 4.02
C ALA A 435 11.02 29.95 4.18
N VAL A 436 11.60 30.26 5.34
CA VAL A 436 13.01 30.00 5.66
C VAL A 436 13.20 28.69 6.42
N LEU A 437 12.38 28.48 7.45
CA LEU A 437 12.55 27.30 8.33
C LEU A 437 12.20 25.98 7.62
N GLU A 438 11.27 25.98 6.66
CA GLU A 438 10.86 24.76 6.00
C GLU A 438 11.98 24.15 5.13
N PRO A 439 12.64 24.88 4.21
CA PRO A 439 13.77 24.33 3.44
C PRO A 439 14.92 23.85 4.35
N VAL A 440 15.27 24.65 5.37
CA VAL A 440 16.31 24.27 6.34
C VAL A 440 15.90 23.00 7.09
N GLY A 441 14.68 22.94 7.58
CA GLY A 441 14.14 21.77 8.28
C GLY A 441 14.10 20.52 7.41
N LEU A 442 13.77 20.64 6.11
CA LEU A 442 13.80 19.51 5.17
C LEU A 442 15.22 19.03 4.90
N CYS A 443 16.21 19.93 4.78
CA CYS A 443 17.61 19.57 4.63
C CYS A 443 18.15 18.85 5.89
N LEU A 444 17.84 19.37 7.08
CA LEU A 444 18.20 18.73 8.35
C LEU A 444 17.52 17.35 8.49
N LEU A 445 16.24 17.26 8.15
CA LEU A 445 15.51 16.00 8.19
C LEU A 445 16.10 14.96 7.23
N LEU A 446 16.48 15.37 6.03
CA LEU A 446 17.17 14.49 5.07
C LEU A 446 18.54 14.05 5.62
N ALA A 447 19.30 14.95 6.21
CA ALA A 447 20.60 14.62 6.82
C ALA A 447 20.45 13.61 7.97
N VAL A 448 19.46 13.81 8.87
CA VAL A 448 19.15 12.87 9.95
C VAL A 448 18.73 11.51 9.38
N CYS A 449 17.81 11.49 8.40
CA CYS A 449 17.43 10.24 7.75
C CYS A 449 18.63 9.52 7.11
N THR A 450 19.55 10.28 6.50
CA THR A 450 20.77 9.71 5.91
C THR A 450 21.69 9.12 6.97
N ALA A 451 21.87 9.79 8.11
CA ALA A 451 22.66 9.27 9.22
C ALA A 451 22.10 7.92 9.71
N PHE A 452 20.78 7.82 9.91
CA PHE A 452 20.13 6.55 10.26
C PHE A 452 20.29 5.47 9.18
N LEU A 453 20.30 5.85 7.90
CA LEU A 453 20.49 4.88 6.79
C LEU A 453 21.92 4.36 6.71
N VAL A 454 22.92 5.14 7.11
CA VAL A 454 24.32 4.74 7.13
C VAL A 454 24.62 3.85 8.32
N ASP A 455 24.03 4.15 9.47
CA ASP A 455 24.22 3.41 10.74
C ASP A 455 23.34 2.15 10.81
N GLY A 456 22.17 2.18 10.21
CA GLY A 456 21.16 1.12 10.33
C GLY A 456 21.36 -0.07 9.38
N SER A 457 20.95 -1.26 9.82
CA SER A 457 20.83 -2.44 8.98
C SER A 457 19.73 -2.26 7.91
N PHE A 458 19.86 -3.00 6.81
CA PHE A 458 18.84 -3.04 5.75
C PHE A 458 17.46 -3.45 6.33
N ASN A 459 16.48 -2.55 6.26
CA ASN A 459 15.11 -2.80 6.72
C ASN A 459 14.14 -2.63 5.53
N PRO A 460 13.74 -3.74 4.86
CA PRO A 460 12.80 -3.70 3.75
C PRO A 460 11.43 -3.21 4.22
N PHE A 461 10.60 -2.75 3.28
CA PHE A 461 9.20 -2.46 3.57
C PHE A 461 8.45 -3.74 3.98
N LEU A 462 7.52 -3.63 4.93
CA LEU A 462 6.73 -4.76 5.42
C LEU A 462 5.99 -5.53 4.31
N TYR A 463 5.67 -4.86 3.23
CA TYR A 463 5.02 -5.47 2.06
C TYR A 463 5.89 -6.54 1.35
N PHE A 464 7.20 -6.59 1.62
CA PHE A 464 8.16 -7.54 1.03
C PHE A 464 8.54 -8.70 1.96
N ARG A 465 7.90 -8.83 3.10
CA ARG A 465 8.08 -9.94 4.03
C ARG A 465 7.16 -11.10 3.74
#